data_08682a37c1d65b1eb9c9c7c2506b3b45
#
_entry.id   08682a37c1d65b1eb9c9c7c2506b3b45
#
_cell.length_a   1.000
_cell.length_b   1.000
_cell.length_c   1.000
_cell.angle_alpha   90.00
_cell.angle_beta   90.00
_cell.angle_gamma   90.00
#
_symmetry.space_group_name_H-M   'P 1'
#
loop_
_entity.id
_entity.type
_entity.pdbx_description
1 polymer ?
#
loop_
_entity_poly.entity_id
_entity_poly.type
_entity_poly.pdbx_seq_one_letter_code
_entity_poly.pdbx_strand_id
1 'polypeptide(L)'
;MNSFFFKKLNMSALMNFAIFPLDKGEDIGDHVSKVVQHIKNSGYKYQFGSMGTTVEAEKVSHLLNLVEEAYEILDPISDRIYCVMNIDYSKNKTDLLNRKRNSIEKRIGSIC
;
A
#
# COMPACT_ATOMS: atom_id res chain seq x y z
N MET A 1 6.35 9.79 27.33
CA MET A 1 5.31 9.21 26.50
C MET A 1 5.09 9.99 25.20
N ASN A 2 4.73 11.25 25.31
CA ASN A 2 4.40 12.07 24.15
C ASN A 2 5.57 12.27 23.19
N SER A 3 6.78 12.51 23.71
CA SER A 3 7.95 12.70 22.85
C SER A 3 8.28 11.42 22.06
N PHE A 4 8.10 10.27 22.67
CA PHE A 4 8.29 9.00 22.00
C PHE A 4 7.24 8.82 20.90
N PHE A 5 6.01 9.15 21.18
CA PHE A 5 4.92 9.08 20.22
C PHE A 5 5.18 10.01 19.02
N PHE A 6 5.61 11.25 19.29
CA PHE A 6 5.92 12.20 18.23
C PHE A 6 7.08 11.76 17.36
N LYS A 7 8.08 11.09 17.93
CA LYS A 7 9.18 10.55 17.15
C LYS A 7 8.70 9.52 16.14
N LYS A 8 7.71 8.70 16.50
CA LYS A 8 7.13 7.72 15.58
C LYS A 8 6.46 8.40 14.40
N LEU A 9 5.85 9.57 14.62
CA LEU A 9 5.20 10.31 13.54
C LEU A 9 6.17 10.89 12.53
N ASN A 10 7.47 10.90 12.84
CA ASN A 10 8.51 11.41 11.94
C ASN A 10 9.11 10.32 11.06
N MET A 11 8.54 9.14 11.07
CA MET A 11 9.00 8.05 10.21
C MET A 11 7.83 7.47 9.46
N SER A 12 8.11 6.99 8.26
CA SER A 12 7.07 6.45 7.41
C SER A 12 7.64 5.44 6.45
N ALA A 13 6.82 4.48 6.08
CA ALA A 13 7.14 3.50 5.06
C ALA A 13 6.05 3.54 3.99
N LEU A 14 6.47 3.51 2.75
CA LEU A 14 5.60 3.54 1.60
C LEU A 14 5.78 2.24 0.84
N MET A 15 4.69 1.55 0.55
CA MET A 15 4.72 0.32 -0.22
C MET A 15 3.85 0.46 -1.45
N ASN A 16 4.39 0.05 -2.60
CA ASN A 16 3.55 -0.20 -3.77
C ASN A 16 3.50 -1.71 -3.96
N PHE A 17 2.30 -2.27 -4.06
CA PHE A 17 2.19 -3.70 -4.28
C PHE A 17 1.01 -4.04 -5.17
N ALA A 18 1.16 -5.17 -5.87
CA ALA A 18 0.11 -5.77 -6.67
C ALA A 18 0.05 -7.24 -6.28
N ILE A 19 -1.14 -7.70 -5.94
CA ILE A 19 -1.36 -9.10 -5.56
C ILE A 19 -2.61 -9.61 -6.26
N PHE A 20 -2.50 -10.79 -6.86
CA PHE A 20 -3.61 -11.33 -7.60
C PHE A 20 -3.47 -12.84 -7.79
N PRO A 21 -4.60 -13.55 -7.93
CA PRO A 21 -4.58 -14.97 -8.22
C PRO A 21 -4.22 -15.22 -9.68
N LEU A 22 -3.41 -16.26 -9.94
CA LEU A 22 -3.01 -16.60 -11.30
C LEU A 22 -3.84 -17.72 -11.92
N ASP A 23 -4.72 -18.33 -11.14
CA ASP A 23 -5.50 -19.48 -11.57
C ASP A 23 -7.00 -19.17 -11.71
N LYS A 24 -7.35 -17.92 -11.91
CA LYS A 24 -8.75 -17.48 -11.98
C LYS A 24 -9.10 -16.82 -13.32
N GLY A 25 -8.28 -17.02 -14.36
CA GLY A 25 -8.52 -16.42 -15.66
C GLY A 25 -8.22 -14.92 -15.67
N GLU A 26 -8.80 -14.22 -16.63
CA GLU A 26 -8.53 -12.80 -16.83
C GLU A 26 -9.36 -11.88 -15.95
N ASP A 27 -10.56 -12.30 -15.59
CA ASP A 27 -11.49 -11.47 -14.80
C ASP A 27 -11.27 -11.73 -13.32
N ILE A 28 -10.34 -11.00 -12.74
CA ILE A 28 -9.97 -11.11 -11.33
C ILE A 28 -10.48 -9.94 -10.50
N GLY A 29 -11.30 -9.08 -11.08
CA GLY A 29 -11.77 -7.87 -10.41
C GLY A 29 -12.47 -8.14 -9.08
N ASP A 30 -13.31 -9.18 -9.02
CA ASP A 30 -14.02 -9.53 -7.79
C ASP A 30 -13.04 -9.95 -6.68
N HIS A 31 -11.97 -10.61 -7.04
CA HIS A 31 -10.97 -11.08 -6.06
C HIS A 31 -10.08 -9.94 -5.59
N VAL A 32 -9.60 -9.14 -6.53
CA VAL A 32 -8.74 -7.98 -6.22
C VAL A 32 -9.51 -6.95 -5.41
N SER A 33 -10.79 -6.74 -5.70
CA SER A 33 -11.60 -5.76 -4.97
C SER A 33 -11.72 -6.10 -3.49
N LYS A 34 -11.69 -7.36 -3.13
CA LYS A 34 -11.71 -7.77 -1.71
C LYS A 34 -10.45 -7.33 -0.99
N VAL A 35 -9.31 -7.41 -1.65
CA VAL A 35 -8.05 -6.94 -1.09
C VAL A 35 -8.06 -5.43 -0.94
N VAL A 36 -8.48 -4.71 -1.98
CA VAL A 36 -8.54 -3.26 -1.94
C VAL A 36 -9.52 -2.77 -0.87
N GLN A 37 -10.67 -3.45 -0.72
CA GLN A 37 -11.62 -3.13 0.33
C GLN A 37 -11.01 -3.30 1.72
N HIS A 38 -10.21 -4.35 1.90
CA HIS A 38 -9.50 -4.57 3.16
C HIS A 38 -8.51 -3.43 3.45
N ILE A 39 -7.79 -2.99 2.44
CA ILE A 39 -6.86 -1.86 2.58
C ILE A 39 -7.64 -0.60 2.96
N LYS A 40 -8.74 -0.34 2.29
CA LYS A 40 -9.59 0.80 2.59
C LYS A 40 -10.06 0.77 4.04
N ASN A 41 -10.43 -0.40 4.53
CA ASN A 41 -10.92 -0.57 5.90
C ASN A 41 -9.80 -0.50 6.94
N SER A 42 -8.55 -0.63 6.54
CA SER A 42 -7.41 -0.62 7.46
C SER A 42 -7.14 0.74 8.07
N GLY A 43 -7.60 1.81 7.43
CA GLY A 43 -7.36 3.17 7.89
C GLY A 43 -6.03 3.77 7.44
N TYR A 44 -5.18 3.01 6.78
CA TYR A 44 -3.93 3.56 6.24
C TYR A 44 -4.21 4.47 5.05
N LYS A 45 -3.34 5.45 4.84
CA LYS A 45 -3.38 6.23 3.59
C LYS A 45 -3.06 5.30 2.44
N TYR A 46 -3.83 5.37 1.37
CA TYR A 46 -3.58 4.51 0.22
C TYR A 46 -4.05 5.18 -1.06
N GLN A 47 -3.52 4.68 -2.16
CA GLN A 47 -3.94 5.11 -3.49
C GLN A 47 -3.97 3.89 -4.39
N PHE A 48 -5.14 3.59 -4.93
CA PHE A 48 -5.30 2.52 -5.90
C PHE A 48 -4.81 2.98 -7.27
N GLY A 49 -4.05 2.13 -7.95
CA GLY A 49 -3.59 2.41 -9.30
C GLY A 49 -3.73 1.19 -10.19
N SER A 50 -3.60 1.42 -11.50
CA SER A 50 -3.74 0.36 -12.51
C SER A 50 -2.68 -0.72 -12.39
N MET A 51 -1.50 -0.36 -11.91
CA MET A 51 -0.36 -1.28 -11.83
C MET A 51 -0.06 -1.73 -10.42
N GLY A 52 -0.75 -1.20 -9.44
CA GLY A 52 -0.53 -1.56 -8.05
C GLY A 52 -1.14 -0.54 -7.11
N THR A 53 -1.25 -0.92 -5.85
CA THR A 53 -1.80 -0.06 -4.81
C THR A 53 -0.66 0.44 -3.92
N THR A 54 -0.66 1.75 -3.67
CA THR A 54 0.35 2.37 -2.81
C THR A 54 -0.26 2.60 -1.44
N VAL A 55 0.45 2.16 -0.40
CA VAL A 55 -0.03 2.27 0.99
C VAL A 55 1.09 2.86 1.84
N GLU A 56 0.73 3.74 2.74
CA GLU A 56 1.69 4.35 3.67
C GLU A 56 1.35 3.96 5.11
N ALA A 57 2.37 3.59 5.89
CA ALA A 57 2.23 3.28 7.30
C ALA A 57 3.48 3.75 8.05
N GLU A 58 3.39 3.81 9.37
CA GLU A 58 4.53 4.21 10.20
C GLU A 58 5.66 3.20 10.17
N LYS A 59 5.34 1.91 10.10
CA LYS A 59 6.31 0.83 10.20
C LYS A 59 6.22 -0.11 9.03
N VAL A 60 7.38 -0.63 8.63
CA VAL A 60 7.44 -1.67 7.61
C VAL A 60 6.62 -2.89 8.03
N SER A 61 6.63 -3.24 9.32
CA SER A 61 5.87 -4.39 9.82
C SER A 61 4.37 -4.25 9.57
N HIS A 62 3.84 -3.04 9.64
CA HIS A 62 2.43 -2.79 9.32
C HIS A 62 2.11 -3.14 7.87
N LEU A 63 3.03 -2.77 6.96
CA LEU A 63 2.87 -3.05 5.54
C LEU A 63 2.99 -4.54 5.24
N LEU A 64 3.94 -5.22 5.88
CA LEU A 64 4.12 -6.66 5.70
C LEU A 64 2.93 -7.44 6.24
N ASN A 65 2.35 -7.00 7.36
CA ASN A 65 1.13 -7.60 7.88
C ASN A 65 -0.03 -7.44 6.91
N LEU A 66 -0.12 -6.28 6.26
CA LEU A 66 -1.16 -6.02 5.27
C LEU A 66 -1.03 -6.96 4.08
N VAL A 67 0.20 -7.23 3.64
CA VAL A 67 0.45 -8.19 2.57
C VAL A 67 0.04 -9.59 2.98
N GLU A 68 0.38 -10.00 4.20
CA GLU A 68 -0.01 -11.30 4.71
C GLU A 68 -1.53 -11.45 4.76
N GLU A 69 -2.23 -10.41 5.22
CA GLU A 69 -3.69 -10.39 5.24
C GLU A 69 -4.28 -10.49 3.84
N ALA A 70 -3.64 -9.86 2.86
CA ALA A 70 -4.08 -9.97 1.47
C ALA A 70 -3.95 -11.41 0.96
N TYR A 71 -2.87 -12.09 1.30
CA TYR A 71 -2.73 -13.51 0.98
C TYR A 71 -3.83 -14.34 1.64
N GLU A 72 -4.15 -14.05 2.88
CA GLU A 72 -5.20 -14.76 3.61
C GLU A 72 -6.58 -14.61 2.96
N ILE A 73 -6.83 -13.44 2.39
CA ILE A 73 -8.09 -13.17 1.67
C ILE A 73 -8.17 -14.02 0.41
N LEU A 74 -7.06 -14.18 -0.30
CA LEU A 74 -7.05 -14.90 -1.57
C LEU A 74 -6.81 -16.40 -1.42
N ASP A 75 -6.25 -16.84 -0.30
CA ASP A 75 -5.89 -18.24 -0.08
C ASP A 75 -7.05 -19.21 -0.27
N PRO A 76 -8.26 -18.93 0.25
CA PRO A 76 -9.37 -19.87 0.09
C PRO A 76 -9.85 -20.06 -1.34
N ILE A 77 -9.54 -19.13 -2.23
CA ILE A 77 -10.08 -19.15 -3.60
C ILE A 77 -9.03 -19.41 -4.66
N SER A 78 -7.75 -19.48 -4.30
CA SER A 78 -6.69 -19.62 -5.28
C SER A 78 -5.57 -20.52 -4.77
N ASP A 79 -5.06 -21.36 -5.66
CA ASP A 79 -3.91 -22.22 -5.36
C ASP A 79 -2.60 -21.56 -5.79
N ARG A 80 -2.68 -20.43 -6.51
CA ARG A 80 -1.48 -19.74 -6.97
C ARG A 80 -1.72 -18.24 -6.93
N ILE A 81 -0.98 -17.57 -6.06
CA ILE A 81 -1.10 -16.14 -5.83
C ILE A 81 0.26 -15.51 -6.12
N TYR A 82 0.24 -14.42 -6.89
CA TYR A 82 1.45 -13.70 -7.24
C TYR A 82 1.42 -12.32 -6.61
N CYS A 83 2.52 -11.92 -6.00
CA CYS A 83 2.63 -10.61 -5.38
C CYS A 83 3.96 -9.97 -5.75
N VAL A 84 3.89 -8.71 -6.19
CA VAL A 84 5.07 -7.87 -6.39
C VAL A 84 4.95 -6.71 -5.43
N MET A 85 6.02 -6.40 -4.71
CA MET A 85 6.00 -5.25 -3.81
C MET A 85 7.35 -4.57 -3.72
N ASN A 86 7.30 -3.26 -3.52
CA ASN A 86 8.47 -2.42 -3.26
C ASN A 86 8.17 -1.59 -2.03
N ILE A 87 9.14 -1.44 -1.15
CA ILE A 87 8.97 -0.66 0.07
C ILE A 87 10.08 0.38 0.16
N ASP A 88 9.67 1.63 0.42
CA ASP A 88 10.57 2.75 0.66
C ASP A 88 10.36 3.21 2.11
N TYR A 89 11.40 3.17 2.91
CA TYR A 89 11.33 3.54 4.31
C TYR A 89 12.14 4.80 4.57
N SER A 90 11.55 5.75 5.30
CA SER A 90 12.21 7.02 5.59
C SER A 90 12.06 7.36 7.06
N LYS A 91 13.18 7.58 7.74
CA LYS A 91 13.19 7.84 9.18
C LYS A 91 12.73 9.25 9.55
N ASN A 92 12.99 10.21 8.69
CA ASN A 92 12.77 11.62 9.01
C ASN A 92 11.76 12.30 8.11
N LYS A 93 10.89 11.52 7.48
CA LYS A 93 9.90 12.03 6.55
C LYS A 93 8.58 11.32 6.77
N THR A 94 7.51 12.06 6.58
CA THR A 94 6.15 11.53 6.60
C THR A 94 5.45 11.98 5.33
N ASP A 95 4.23 11.50 5.13
CA ASP A 95 3.41 11.86 3.99
C ASP A 95 4.10 11.53 2.66
N LEU A 96 4.74 10.37 2.62
CA LEU A 96 5.49 9.93 1.46
C LEU A 96 4.58 9.75 0.24
N LEU A 97 3.34 9.35 0.48
CA LEU A 97 2.36 9.13 -0.59
C LEU A 97 2.18 10.38 -1.45
N ASN A 98 2.21 11.55 -0.83
CA ASN A 98 1.95 12.82 -1.51
C ASN A 98 3.20 13.63 -1.82
N ARG A 99 4.33 13.33 -1.20
CA ARG A 99 5.55 14.14 -1.33
C ARG A 99 6.04 14.30 -2.75
N LYS A 100 6.19 13.20 -3.46
CA LYS A 100 6.69 13.26 -4.84
C LYS A 100 5.71 13.98 -5.74
N ARG A 101 4.44 13.69 -5.57
CA ARG A 101 3.39 14.35 -6.34
C ARG A 101 3.40 15.85 -6.10
N ASN A 102 3.44 16.27 -4.84
CA ASN A 102 3.47 17.69 -4.48
C ASN A 102 4.70 18.36 -5.04
N SER A 103 5.85 17.70 -5.00
CA SER A 103 7.09 18.23 -5.56
C SER A 103 7.00 18.44 -7.06
N ILE A 104 6.41 17.51 -7.78
CA ILE A 104 6.22 17.63 -9.22
C ILE A 104 5.21 18.73 -9.54
N GLU A 105 4.10 18.77 -8.82
CA GLU A 105 3.07 19.78 -9.05
C GLU A 105 3.58 21.19 -8.79
N LYS A 106 4.50 21.36 -7.86
CA LYS A 106 5.16 22.66 -7.66
C LYS A 106 5.91 23.13 -8.88
N ARG A 107 6.45 22.20 -9.66
CA ARG A 107 7.28 22.52 -10.83
C ARG A 107 6.48 22.70 -12.11
N ILE A 108 5.42 21.92 -12.28
CA ILE A 108 4.71 21.87 -13.55
C ILE A 108 3.19 22.11 -13.43
N GLY A 109 2.68 22.32 -12.21
CA GLY A 109 1.25 22.47 -11.98
C GLY A 109 0.57 21.12 -11.78
N SER A 110 -0.75 21.14 -11.73
CA SER A 110 -1.54 19.94 -11.49
C SER A 110 -1.26 18.85 -12.52
N ILE A 111 -1.15 17.59 -12.07
CA ILE A 111 -0.84 16.47 -12.94
C ILE A 111 -2.01 15.51 -13.12
N CYS A 112 -3.19 15.82 -12.57
CA CYS A 112 -4.38 14.99 -12.84
C CYS A 112 -5.68 15.74 -12.67
#